data_f90578047f87b1f34b2b17b625cd8d90
#
_entry.id   f90578047f87b1f34b2b17b625cd8d90
#
_cell.length_a   1.000
_cell.length_b   1.000
_cell.length_c   1.000
_cell.angle_alpha   90.00
_cell.angle_beta   90.00
_cell.angle_gamma   90.00
#
_symmetry.space_group_name_H-M   'P 1'
#
loop_
_entity.id
_entity.type
_entity.pdbx_description
1 polymer ?
#
loop_
_entity_poly.entity_id
_entity_poly.type
_entity_poly.pdbx_seq_one_letter_code
_entity_poly.pdbx_strand_id
1 'polypeptide(L)'
;MRATKPRRRGLARVVALGLCASVLFLAYPIVKTPSSNAPSVETTTSEEESDGPRQHHRPTLDDAAAAPDARQTTEEPSSRSSHPRRAKPPPPKRVDARKMSAFAPKEHFEADGEVVKWGADFFTDTAEKCHDACVEMKDKGCTTYVWCGRDDGCLGQKHRSCWLKKQLRPTTMTGEDNVVNPWTSGSIYEQEGVDGDPDPKRKFHVVVTTNKAIYQGWQARVMYYHFLKQKAAQGPNGQMGGFTRVLHDDSDGLEDEIPTCRVDRLEDELGFVVLSRPFAFKQLFEKCPPIEEEFILMAEPDHLYIKPVPNLMRGDVPAAFPFFYIRPLERPDIVKRFLPGIKDEEIGDIDTIGSSPVFIRKDDLERLAPEWAEMSVALQKDSEAKKAWGWVIEMYGYALASYKLGIRHDYRPQMQAQPPWDKSVEKFISVHFTYGMDYKLDGTPTPGTRGEWRFDKRSYSNAYPPKIPPPPDGMDNDLVRALVDGVNEARENLPDWGKWDNRTVIGEFH
;
A
#
# COMPACT_ATOMS: atom_id res chain seq x y z
N MET A 1 -53.43 41.37 47.80
CA MET A 1 -52.34 41.73 46.89
C MET A 1 -51.86 40.44 46.21
N ARG A 2 -52.10 40.29 44.94
CA ARG A 2 -51.99 39.02 44.19
C ARG A 2 -50.58 38.75 43.69
N ALA A 3 -50.00 37.61 44.00
CA ALA A 3 -48.77 37.12 43.45
C ALA A 3 -48.97 36.40 42.11
N THR A 4 -48.29 36.80 41.08
CA THR A 4 -48.30 36.16 39.78
C THR A 4 -47.11 35.18 39.63
N LYS A 5 -47.43 33.91 39.25
CA LYS A 5 -46.45 32.86 38.93
C LYS A 5 -45.83 33.09 37.55
N PRO A 6 -44.53 32.80 37.33
CA PRO A 6 -43.98 32.73 36.01
C PRO A 6 -44.10 31.34 35.37
N ARG A 7 -44.42 31.34 34.07
CA ARG A 7 -44.57 30.18 33.18
C ARG A 7 -43.22 29.45 32.98
N ARG A 8 -43.21 28.13 33.10
CA ARG A 8 -42.17 27.23 32.65
C ARG A 8 -42.19 27.19 31.12
N ARG A 9 -41.06 27.53 30.47
CA ARG A 9 -40.78 27.20 29.07
C ARG A 9 -40.02 25.86 29.05
N GLY A 10 -40.55 24.91 28.29
CA GLY A 10 -39.96 23.61 28.09
C GLY A 10 -38.70 23.68 27.25
N LEU A 11 -37.62 23.07 27.75
CA LEU A 11 -36.42 22.77 26.96
C LEU A 11 -36.71 21.54 26.11
N ALA A 12 -36.63 21.71 24.80
CA ALA A 12 -36.58 20.62 23.85
C ALA A 12 -35.22 19.89 24.01
N ARG A 13 -35.28 18.59 24.30
CA ARG A 13 -34.16 17.72 24.25
C ARG A 13 -33.73 17.52 22.79
N VAL A 14 -32.58 18.07 22.42
CA VAL A 14 -31.91 17.69 21.18
C VAL A 14 -31.19 16.37 21.48
N VAL A 15 -31.68 15.30 20.90
CA VAL A 15 -31.01 14.01 20.86
C VAL A 15 -29.94 14.14 19.77
N ALA A 16 -28.68 14.28 20.18
CA ALA A 16 -27.56 14.14 19.29
C ALA A 16 -27.38 12.64 19.02
N LEU A 17 -27.83 12.19 17.86
CA LEU A 17 -27.46 10.91 17.29
C LEU A 17 -25.99 10.98 16.88
N GLY A 18 -25.14 10.26 17.62
CA GLY A 18 -23.78 10.01 17.21
C GLY A 18 -23.76 9.20 15.91
N LEU A 19 -23.42 9.84 14.83
CA LEU A 19 -23.11 9.18 13.56
C LEU A 19 -21.75 8.54 13.73
N CYS A 20 -21.72 7.21 13.92
CA CYS A 20 -20.61 6.38 13.56
C CYS A 20 -20.30 6.66 12.08
N ALA A 21 -19.20 7.32 11.81
CA ALA A 21 -18.69 7.47 10.46
C ALA A 21 -18.19 6.12 9.96
N SER A 22 -19.10 5.29 9.49
CA SER A 22 -18.78 4.20 8.58
C SER A 22 -18.29 4.84 7.30
N VAL A 23 -16.97 4.84 7.09
CA VAL A 23 -16.37 5.24 5.81
C VAL A 23 -16.79 4.19 4.78
N LEU A 24 -17.92 4.43 4.15
CA LEU A 24 -18.33 3.74 2.93
C LEU A 24 -17.34 4.14 1.83
N PHE A 25 -16.53 3.19 1.40
CA PHE A 25 -15.86 3.26 0.11
C PHE A 25 -16.95 3.33 -0.98
N LEU A 26 -17.29 4.53 -1.38
CA LEU A 26 -18.03 4.73 -2.62
C LEU A 26 -17.07 4.37 -3.77
N ALA A 27 -17.21 3.15 -4.27
CA ALA A 27 -16.76 2.82 -5.60
C ALA A 27 -17.47 3.79 -6.57
N TYR A 28 -16.74 4.76 -7.10
CA TYR A 28 -17.26 5.60 -8.16
C TYR A 28 -17.51 4.72 -9.38
N PRO A 29 -18.74 4.66 -9.90
CA PRO A 29 -18.98 4.06 -11.19
C PRO A 29 -18.22 4.89 -12.23
N ILE A 30 -17.50 4.22 -13.11
CA ILE A 30 -16.96 4.78 -14.35
C ILE A 30 -18.16 5.32 -15.12
N VAL A 31 -18.32 6.64 -15.12
CA VAL A 31 -19.30 7.32 -15.94
C VAL A 31 -18.86 7.14 -17.38
N LYS A 32 -19.56 6.26 -18.09
CA LYS A 32 -19.53 6.25 -19.57
C LYS A 32 -20.09 7.58 -20.02
N THR A 33 -19.25 8.39 -20.65
CA THR A 33 -19.69 9.61 -21.34
C THR A 33 -20.70 9.23 -22.42
N PRO A 34 -21.86 9.89 -22.47
CA PRO A 34 -22.77 9.73 -23.60
C PRO A 34 -22.15 10.39 -24.83
N SER A 35 -22.12 9.64 -25.91
CA SER A 35 -21.84 10.12 -27.27
C SER A 35 -22.75 11.28 -27.59
N SER A 36 -22.17 12.46 -27.82
CA SER A 36 -22.89 13.64 -28.30
C SER A 36 -23.30 13.43 -29.74
N ASN A 37 -24.59 13.28 -29.98
CA ASN A 37 -25.23 13.48 -31.29
C ASN A 37 -25.14 14.96 -31.65
N ALA A 38 -24.39 15.28 -32.69
CA ALA A 38 -24.47 16.56 -33.38
C ALA A 38 -25.52 16.45 -34.50
N PRO A 39 -26.29 17.51 -34.79
CA PRO A 39 -27.39 17.46 -35.75
C PRO A 39 -26.90 17.50 -37.20
N SER A 40 -27.54 16.69 -38.01
CA SER A 40 -27.43 16.64 -39.47
C SER A 40 -27.81 17.96 -40.11
N VAL A 41 -26.94 18.46 -40.99
CA VAL A 41 -27.29 19.44 -42.05
C VAL A 41 -27.40 18.68 -43.36
N GLU A 42 -28.60 18.68 -43.92
CA GLU A 42 -28.87 18.24 -45.29
C GLU A 42 -28.19 19.16 -46.29
N THR A 43 -27.51 18.57 -47.24
CA THR A 43 -27.36 19.16 -48.60
C THR A 43 -27.32 18.04 -49.63
N THR A 44 -28.15 18.23 -50.60
CA THR A 44 -28.56 17.37 -51.72
C THR A 44 -27.53 17.20 -52.82
N THR A 45 -27.65 16.01 -53.49
CA THR A 45 -27.44 15.64 -54.90
C THR A 45 -26.05 15.70 -55.52
N SER A 46 -25.55 14.60 -56.06
CA SER A 46 -25.83 14.07 -57.40
C SER A 46 -25.10 12.73 -57.62
N GLU A 47 -25.76 11.93 -58.43
CA GLU A 47 -25.45 10.60 -58.93
C GLU A 47 -24.17 10.54 -59.75
N GLU A 48 -23.46 9.39 -59.72
CA GLU A 48 -23.13 8.61 -60.90
C GLU A 48 -22.55 7.23 -60.55
N GLU A 49 -23.06 6.28 -61.35
CA GLU A 49 -22.83 4.83 -61.35
C GLU A 49 -21.40 4.44 -61.66
N SER A 50 -20.91 3.27 -61.24
CA SER A 50 -20.72 2.06 -62.05
C SER A 50 -19.92 0.95 -61.32
N ASP A 51 -20.53 -0.20 -61.48
CA ASP A 51 -19.99 -1.57 -61.65
C ASP A 51 -19.10 -2.24 -60.56
N GLY A 52 -19.57 -3.19 -60.05
CA GLY A 52 -19.78 -4.55 -59.79
C GLY A 52 -18.56 -5.55 -59.85
N PRO A 53 -18.73 -6.79 -59.49
CA PRO A 53 -17.97 -7.44 -58.41
C PRO A 53 -17.02 -8.54 -58.93
N ARG A 54 -16.02 -8.94 -58.10
CA ARG A 54 -15.38 -10.27 -58.24
C ARG A 54 -15.09 -10.93 -56.93
N GLN A 55 -15.80 -12.04 -56.72
CA GLN A 55 -15.48 -13.17 -55.85
C GLN A 55 -14.21 -13.89 -56.34
N HIS A 56 -13.57 -14.62 -55.43
CA HIS A 56 -12.92 -15.93 -55.53
C HIS A 56 -11.70 -15.95 -54.59
N HIS A 57 -11.31 -16.96 -53.89
CA HIS A 57 -11.70 -18.35 -53.63
C HIS A 57 -10.81 -18.80 -52.45
N ARG A 58 -11.37 -19.60 -51.62
CA ARG A 58 -10.68 -20.48 -50.67
C ARG A 58 -10.22 -21.71 -51.40
N PRO A 59 -9.07 -22.31 -51.14
CA PRO A 59 -8.95 -23.76 -51.28
C PRO A 59 -8.62 -24.47 -49.97
N THR A 60 -9.23 -25.63 -49.91
CA THR A 60 -9.16 -26.71 -48.93
C THR A 60 -8.02 -27.66 -49.22
N LEU A 61 -7.48 -28.27 -48.15
CA LEU A 61 -6.91 -29.61 -47.94
C LEU A 61 -6.61 -30.52 -49.17
N ASP A 62 -5.44 -31.08 -49.22
CA ASP A 62 -5.09 -32.51 -49.07
C ASP A 62 -3.82 -32.90 -49.83
N ASP A 63 -3.17 -33.97 -49.27
CA ASP A 63 -2.29 -35.02 -49.82
C ASP A 63 -0.76 -34.80 -49.87
N ALA A 64 -0.10 -35.38 -48.91
CA ALA A 64 0.60 -36.69 -48.82
C ALA A 64 1.90 -36.86 -49.64
N ALA A 65 2.88 -37.38 -48.89
CA ALA A 65 3.87 -38.41 -49.18
C ALA A 65 5.33 -38.02 -49.54
N ALA A 66 6.17 -38.71 -48.80
CA ALA A 66 7.49 -39.31 -49.10
C ALA A 66 8.74 -38.65 -48.52
N ALA A 67 9.29 -39.32 -47.47
CA ALA A 67 10.71 -39.29 -47.12
C ALA A 67 11.56 -40.05 -48.17
N PRO A 68 12.92 -39.90 -48.23
CA PRO A 68 13.74 -40.60 -47.24
C PRO A 68 15.10 -39.93 -46.90
N ASP A 69 15.66 -40.47 -45.83
CA ASP A 69 17.02 -40.94 -45.59
C ASP A 69 18.03 -40.10 -44.79
N ALA A 70 18.26 -40.64 -43.68
CA ALA A 70 19.45 -40.86 -42.84
C ALA A 70 20.70 -39.95 -43.01
N ARG A 71 21.04 -39.24 -41.90
CA ARG A 71 22.41 -39.18 -41.40
C ARG A 71 22.41 -39.17 -39.87
N GLN A 72 22.97 -40.26 -39.30
CA GLN A 72 23.33 -40.41 -37.89
C GLN A 72 24.36 -39.35 -37.49
N THR A 73 24.06 -38.59 -36.45
CA THR A 73 25.08 -37.92 -35.63
C THR A 73 24.83 -38.34 -34.18
N THR A 74 25.83 -38.94 -33.65
CA THR A 74 25.96 -39.45 -32.27
C THR A 74 25.80 -38.30 -31.27
N GLU A 75 24.71 -38.34 -30.48
CA GLU A 75 24.54 -37.50 -29.29
C GLU A 75 25.13 -38.21 -28.09
N GLU A 76 26.13 -37.59 -27.45
CA GLU A 76 26.53 -37.93 -26.09
C GLU A 76 25.41 -37.55 -25.10
N PRO A 77 25.09 -38.41 -24.11
CA PRO A 77 24.08 -38.11 -23.12
C PRO A 77 24.66 -37.17 -22.06
N SER A 78 24.27 -35.87 -22.11
CA SER A 78 24.45 -34.92 -21.02
C SER A 78 23.67 -35.41 -19.79
N SER A 79 24.37 -35.93 -18.80
CA SER A 79 23.81 -36.32 -17.50
C SER A 79 23.33 -35.10 -16.74
N ARG A 80 22.05 -34.77 -16.87
CA ARG A 80 21.36 -33.89 -15.92
C ARG A 80 21.22 -34.63 -14.59
N SER A 81 22.09 -34.30 -13.66
CA SER A 81 21.99 -34.67 -12.25
C SER A 81 20.70 -34.13 -11.68
N SER A 82 19.68 -34.98 -11.59
CA SER A 82 18.48 -34.71 -10.82
C SER A 82 18.81 -34.83 -9.33
N HIS A 83 19.19 -33.71 -8.71
CA HIS A 83 19.26 -33.69 -7.25
C HIS A 83 17.82 -33.86 -6.71
N PRO A 84 17.56 -34.81 -5.81
CA PRO A 84 16.25 -34.94 -5.19
C PRO A 84 15.96 -33.68 -4.38
N ARG A 85 14.87 -32.98 -4.71
CA ARG A 85 14.37 -31.87 -3.89
C ARG A 85 14.19 -32.35 -2.46
N ARG A 86 15.10 -31.92 -1.58
CA ARG A 86 15.00 -32.15 -0.15
C ARG A 86 13.65 -31.58 0.32
N ALA A 87 12.80 -32.40 0.90
CA ALA A 87 11.55 -31.97 1.52
C ALA A 87 11.87 -30.82 2.50
N LYS A 88 11.19 -29.67 2.33
CA LYS A 88 11.36 -28.52 3.24
C LYS A 88 11.04 -28.98 4.66
N PRO A 89 11.90 -28.66 5.63
CA PRO A 89 11.55 -28.89 7.03
C PRO A 89 10.26 -28.07 7.35
N PRO A 90 9.38 -28.61 8.20
CA PRO A 90 8.22 -27.86 8.67
C PRO A 90 8.72 -26.54 9.31
N PRO A 91 7.95 -25.44 9.18
CA PRO A 91 8.32 -24.17 9.80
C PRO A 91 8.60 -24.38 11.28
N PRO A 92 9.67 -23.82 11.84
CA PRO A 92 9.98 -24.01 13.24
C PRO A 92 8.79 -23.50 14.08
N LYS A 93 8.34 -24.34 15.02
CA LYS A 93 7.36 -23.91 16.04
C LYS A 93 7.96 -22.68 16.72
N ARG A 94 7.31 -21.53 16.58
CA ARG A 94 7.74 -20.28 17.20
C ARG A 94 7.75 -20.49 18.69
N VAL A 95 8.93 -20.51 19.30
CA VAL A 95 9.08 -20.23 20.72
C VAL A 95 8.84 -18.75 20.88
N ASP A 96 7.90 -18.36 21.74
CA ASP A 96 7.62 -16.95 22.05
C ASP A 96 8.83 -16.37 22.78
N ALA A 97 9.77 -15.83 22.01
CA ALA A 97 11.02 -15.24 22.53
C ALA A 97 10.83 -13.80 22.99
N ARG A 98 9.58 -13.26 22.97
CA ARG A 98 9.29 -11.90 23.39
C ARG A 98 9.53 -11.77 24.90
N LYS A 99 10.25 -10.72 25.27
CA LYS A 99 10.44 -10.40 26.68
C LYS A 99 9.18 -9.74 27.23
N MET A 100 8.81 -10.13 28.45
CA MET A 100 7.74 -9.47 29.19
C MET A 100 8.19 -8.05 29.57
N SER A 101 7.29 -7.08 29.39
CA SER A 101 7.51 -5.70 29.82
C SER A 101 7.11 -5.49 31.26
N ALA A 102 7.83 -4.62 31.96
CA ALA A 102 7.26 -3.91 33.08
C ALA A 102 6.10 -3.01 32.58
N PHE A 103 5.23 -2.59 33.53
CA PHE A 103 4.15 -1.65 33.18
C PHE A 103 4.71 -0.36 32.60
N ALA A 104 4.38 -0.13 31.31
CA ALA A 104 4.78 1.05 30.54
C ALA A 104 3.61 1.52 29.67
N PRO A 105 2.68 2.32 30.22
CA PRO A 105 1.51 2.77 29.50
C PRO A 105 1.85 3.89 28.51
N LYS A 106 1.06 3.97 27.44
CA LYS A 106 1.03 5.07 26.50
C LYS A 106 -0.31 5.80 26.66
N GLU A 107 -0.25 7.06 27.04
CA GLU A 107 -1.40 7.94 27.15
C GLU A 107 -1.88 8.39 25.75
N HIS A 108 -3.14 8.76 25.64
CA HIS A 108 -3.76 9.24 24.41
C HIS A 108 -3.67 8.24 23.26
N PHE A 109 -3.70 6.94 23.58
CA PHE A 109 -3.53 5.87 22.63
C PHE A 109 -4.56 4.76 22.86
N GLU A 110 -5.33 4.42 21.82
CA GLU A 110 -6.18 3.25 21.81
C GLU A 110 -5.53 2.14 21.00
N ALA A 111 -5.04 1.10 21.65
CA ALA A 111 -4.46 -0.04 20.99
C ALA A 111 -5.52 -0.85 20.22
N ASP A 112 -5.23 -1.20 18.96
CA ASP A 112 -6.02 -2.12 18.16
C ASP A 112 -5.94 -3.55 18.72
N GLY A 113 -6.68 -4.46 18.10
CA GLY A 113 -6.54 -5.89 18.30
C GLY A 113 -7.87 -6.60 18.54
N GLU A 114 -7.82 -7.93 18.42
CA GLU A 114 -8.92 -8.82 18.73
C GLU A 114 -9.24 -8.75 20.24
N VAL A 115 -10.52 -8.66 20.59
CA VAL A 115 -10.94 -8.57 21.99
C VAL A 115 -10.87 -9.95 22.64
N VAL A 116 -9.99 -10.09 23.63
CA VAL A 116 -9.86 -11.27 24.52
C VAL A 116 -10.84 -11.18 25.69
N LYS A 117 -11.02 -9.97 26.24
CA LYS A 117 -12.00 -9.70 27.29
C LYS A 117 -12.60 -8.31 27.12
N TRP A 118 -13.92 -8.25 27.10
CA TRP A 118 -14.69 -7.02 26.91
C TRP A 118 -14.59 -6.10 28.14
N GLY A 119 -14.22 -4.84 27.89
CA GLY A 119 -14.08 -3.84 28.93
C GLY A 119 -15.40 -3.19 29.35
N ALA A 120 -16.50 -3.43 28.62
CA ALA A 120 -17.81 -2.90 29.00
C ALA A 120 -18.28 -3.41 30.38
N ASP A 121 -17.88 -4.65 30.76
CA ASP A 121 -18.24 -5.33 31.97
C ASP A 121 -17.02 -5.70 32.83
N PHE A 122 -15.84 -5.23 32.47
CA PHE A 122 -14.60 -5.49 33.17
C PHE A 122 -13.89 -4.19 33.56
N PHE A 123 -13.70 -3.98 34.86
CA PHE A 123 -13.18 -2.74 35.42
C PHE A 123 -11.96 -3.01 36.29
N THR A 124 -10.96 -2.15 36.20
CA THR A 124 -9.78 -2.16 37.08
C THR A 124 -9.52 -0.77 37.63
N ASP A 125 -9.03 -0.69 38.87
CA ASP A 125 -8.83 0.60 39.55
C ASP A 125 -7.76 1.47 38.87
N THR A 126 -6.79 0.81 38.21
CA THR A 126 -5.67 1.49 37.53
C THR A 126 -5.34 0.80 36.21
N ALA A 127 -4.64 1.51 35.33
CA ALA A 127 -4.09 0.94 34.11
C ALA A 127 -3.09 -0.20 34.42
N GLU A 128 -2.34 -0.11 35.49
CA GLU A 128 -1.42 -1.16 35.93
C GLU A 128 -2.16 -2.45 36.27
N LYS A 129 -3.29 -2.39 37.00
CA LYS A 129 -4.13 -3.56 37.24
C LYS A 129 -4.76 -4.12 35.97
N CYS A 130 -5.01 -3.27 34.95
CA CYS A 130 -5.46 -3.73 33.63
C CYS A 130 -4.34 -4.45 32.88
N HIS A 131 -3.10 -3.96 32.99
CA HIS A 131 -1.90 -4.66 32.52
C HIS A 131 -1.75 -6.03 33.18
N ASP A 132 -1.82 -6.09 34.52
CA ASP A 132 -1.66 -7.34 35.28
C ASP A 132 -2.71 -8.38 34.91
N ALA A 133 -3.97 -7.94 34.71
CA ALA A 133 -5.03 -8.81 34.23
C ALA A 133 -4.74 -9.35 32.78
N CYS A 134 -4.07 -8.56 31.94
CA CYS A 134 -3.62 -9.05 30.63
C CYS A 134 -2.48 -10.06 30.76
N VAL A 135 -1.54 -9.85 31.67
CA VAL A 135 -0.49 -10.82 32.01
C VAL A 135 -1.08 -12.15 32.47
N GLU A 136 -2.06 -12.14 33.36
CA GLU A 136 -2.77 -13.34 33.83
C GLU A 136 -3.51 -14.07 32.70
N MET A 137 -3.97 -13.34 31.67
CA MET A 137 -4.67 -13.91 30.53
C MET A 137 -3.76 -14.14 29.31
N LYS A 138 -2.45 -14.11 29.47
CA LYS A 138 -1.48 -14.33 28.40
C LYS A 138 -1.72 -15.64 27.67
N ASP A 139 -1.96 -16.74 28.40
CA ASP A 139 -2.22 -18.07 27.82
C ASP A 139 -3.55 -18.13 27.03
N LYS A 140 -4.45 -17.16 27.24
CA LYS A 140 -5.67 -16.95 26.45
C LYS A 140 -5.48 -16.00 25.28
N GLY A 141 -4.23 -15.59 25.02
CA GLY A 141 -3.86 -14.75 23.89
C GLY A 141 -3.84 -13.25 24.20
N CYS A 142 -4.03 -12.80 25.45
CA CYS A 142 -3.88 -11.39 25.77
C CYS A 142 -2.44 -10.92 25.55
N THR A 143 -2.28 -9.81 24.81
CA THR A 143 -0.97 -9.22 24.53
C THR A 143 -0.94 -7.71 24.82
N THR A 144 -2.11 -7.09 24.89
CA THR A 144 -2.28 -5.64 24.93
C THR A 144 -3.51 -5.29 25.75
N TYR A 145 -3.46 -4.17 26.47
CA TYR A 145 -4.60 -3.67 27.24
C TYR A 145 -4.97 -2.24 26.83
N VAL A 146 -6.24 -1.88 27.03
CA VAL A 146 -6.79 -0.53 26.82
C VAL A 146 -7.62 -0.17 28.03
N TRP A 147 -7.29 0.92 28.72
CA TRP A 147 -7.90 1.31 29.97
C TRP A 147 -8.44 2.75 29.94
N CYS A 148 -9.60 2.97 30.56
CA CYS A 148 -10.24 4.28 30.66
C CYS A 148 -9.97 4.94 32.02
N GLY A 149 -9.09 5.94 32.02
CA GLY A 149 -8.75 6.68 33.25
C GLY A 149 -9.59 7.92 33.52
N ARG A 150 -10.48 8.32 32.62
CA ARG A 150 -11.27 9.56 32.74
C ARG A 150 -12.52 9.33 33.58
N ASP A 151 -12.78 10.22 34.54
CA ASP A 151 -13.96 10.16 35.41
C ASP A 151 -15.29 10.27 34.64
N ASP A 152 -15.29 11.00 33.53
CA ASP A 152 -16.44 11.16 32.64
C ASP A 152 -16.56 10.02 31.60
N GLY A 153 -15.64 9.05 31.61
CA GLY A 153 -15.59 7.91 30.69
C GLY A 153 -14.81 8.18 29.40
N CYS A 154 -14.65 7.14 28.58
CA CYS A 154 -13.91 7.17 27.33
C CYS A 154 -14.81 6.73 26.19
N LEU A 155 -15.13 7.63 25.24
CA LEU A 155 -15.93 7.35 24.04
C LEU A 155 -17.20 6.49 24.29
N GLY A 156 -17.93 6.83 25.36
CA GLY A 156 -19.15 6.10 25.77
C GLY A 156 -18.93 4.89 26.65
N GLN A 157 -17.69 4.54 26.95
CA GLN A 157 -17.33 3.54 27.94
C GLN A 157 -17.20 4.18 29.34
N LYS A 158 -17.45 3.37 30.39
CA LYS A 158 -17.39 3.84 31.78
C LYS A 158 -15.95 4.06 32.23
N HIS A 159 -15.78 4.96 33.20
CA HIS A 159 -14.54 5.07 33.95
C HIS A 159 -14.05 3.69 34.44
N ARG A 160 -12.75 3.45 34.40
CA ARG A 160 -12.08 2.19 34.74
C ARG A 160 -12.37 0.98 33.85
N SER A 161 -13.07 1.14 32.72
CA SER A 161 -13.20 0.07 31.75
C SER A 161 -11.83 -0.43 31.30
N CYS A 162 -11.61 -1.75 31.36
CA CYS A 162 -10.37 -2.41 31.00
C CYS A 162 -10.63 -3.44 29.89
N TRP A 163 -10.15 -3.16 28.70
CA TRP A 163 -10.25 -4.04 27.54
C TRP A 163 -8.94 -4.82 27.38
N LEU A 164 -9.04 -6.14 27.32
CA LEU A 164 -7.89 -6.99 27.05
C LEU A 164 -7.94 -7.43 25.60
N LYS A 165 -6.86 -7.17 24.86
CA LYS A 165 -6.79 -7.37 23.42
C LYS A 165 -5.61 -8.27 23.05
N LYS A 166 -5.71 -8.90 21.87
CA LYS A 166 -4.64 -9.65 21.23
C LYS A 166 -4.18 -8.89 19.99
N GLN A 167 -2.93 -8.51 19.95
CA GLN A 167 -2.24 -8.02 18.77
C GLN A 167 -1.25 -9.05 18.25
N LEU A 168 -1.12 -9.16 16.93
CA LEU A 168 -0.14 -10.04 16.31
C LEU A 168 1.31 -9.60 16.57
N ARG A 169 1.51 -8.30 16.67
CA ARG A 169 2.81 -7.64 16.86
C ARG A 169 2.80 -6.77 18.12
N PRO A 170 2.64 -7.36 19.31
CA PRO A 170 2.51 -6.56 20.55
C PRO A 170 3.79 -5.83 20.93
N THR A 171 4.94 -6.16 20.34
CA THR A 171 6.23 -5.46 20.51
C THR A 171 6.32 -4.17 19.66
N THR A 172 5.43 -4.01 18.67
CA THR A 172 5.25 -2.82 17.86
C THR A 172 3.78 -2.45 17.83
N MET A 173 3.27 -2.09 18.96
CA MET A 173 1.84 -1.84 19.20
C MET A 173 1.23 -0.91 18.15
N THR A 174 0.16 -1.36 17.51
CA THR A 174 -0.66 -0.54 16.59
C THR A 174 -1.90 -0.02 17.27
N GLY A 175 -2.41 1.13 16.81
CA GLY A 175 -3.60 1.74 17.37
C GLY A 175 -3.75 3.21 16.97
N GLU A 176 -4.77 3.86 17.52
CA GLU A 176 -5.04 5.27 17.30
C GLU A 176 -4.27 6.14 18.28
N ASP A 177 -3.28 6.88 17.77
CA ASP A 177 -2.43 7.83 18.50
C ASP A 177 -2.89 9.26 18.22
N ASN A 178 -3.67 9.84 19.12
CA ASN A 178 -4.23 11.18 18.96
C ASN A 178 -4.31 11.86 20.33
N VAL A 179 -3.83 13.11 20.43
CA VAL A 179 -3.82 13.91 21.66
C VAL A 179 -5.18 14.09 22.32
N VAL A 180 -6.28 13.92 21.58
CA VAL A 180 -7.65 13.95 22.12
C VAL A 180 -8.19 12.55 22.46
N ASN A 181 -7.45 11.51 22.17
CA ASN A 181 -7.83 10.14 22.48
C ASN A 181 -7.85 9.96 24.03
N PRO A 182 -8.98 9.52 24.61
CA PRO A 182 -9.11 9.45 26.08
C PRO A 182 -8.51 8.19 26.70
N TRP A 183 -8.01 7.25 25.89
CA TRP A 183 -7.56 5.95 26.35
C TRP A 183 -6.08 5.93 26.75
N THR A 184 -5.78 5.06 27.69
CA THR A 184 -4.43 4.65 28.08
C THR A 184 -4.25 3.19 27.69
N SER A 185 -3.22 2.86 26.91
CA SER A 185 -2.98 1.49 26.47
C SER A 185 -1.54 1.07 26.69
N GLY A 186 -1.31 -0.23 26.67
CA GLY A 186 0.05 -0.78 26.72
C GLY A 186 0.09 -2.25 26.32
N SER A 187 1.30 -2.72 26.07
CA SER A 187 1.60 -4.12 25.81
C SER A 187 2.16 -4.79 27.06
N ILE A 188 1.93 -6.10 27.21
CA ILE A 188 2.62 -6.91 28.23
C ILE A 188 4.02 -7.34 27.77
N TYR A 189 4.45 -6.95 26.58
CA TYR A 189 5.79 -7.22 26.05
C TYR A 189 6.61 -5.94 25.91
N GLU A 190 7.93 -6.06 26.07
CA GLU A 190 8.84 -4.94 25.84
C GLU A 190 8.58 -4.36 24.44
N GLN A 191 8.38 -3.04 24.40
CA GLN A 191 8.22 -2.34 23.12
C GLN A 191 9.56 -2.27 22.43
N GLU A 192 9.55 -2.73 21.21
CA GLU A 192 10.69 -2.57 20.36
C GLU A 192 10.72 -1.13 19.84
N GLY A 193 11.91 -0.50 19.82
CA GLY A 193 12.08 0.82 19.22
C GLY A 193 11.58 0.85 17.78
N VAL A 194 10.98 1.95 17.36
CA VAL A 194 10.51 2.13 15.97
C VAL A 194 11.67 2.28 14.99
N ASP A 195 12.87 2.52 15.48
CA ASP A 195 14.07 2.68 14.67
C ASP A 195 14.63 1.32 14.25
N GLY A 196 15.08 1.24 13.02
CA GLY A 196 15.81 0.09 12.51
C GLY A 196 17.19 -0.04 13.15
N ASP A 197 17.94 -1.06 12.75
CA ASP A 197 19.33 -1.24 13.14
C ASP A 197 20.20 -0.16 12.45
N PRO A 198 20.88 0.73 13.19
CA PRO A 198 21.66 1.83 12.62
C PRO A 198 22.98 1.41 11.97
N ASP A 199 23.33 0.11 11.88
CA ASP A 199 24.57 -0.36 11.28
C ASP A 199 24.71 0.13 9.82
N PRO A 200 25.76 0.92 9.48
CA PRO A 200 26.00 1.41 8.13
C PRO A 200 26.19 0.30 7.08
N LYS A 201 26.51 -0.92 7.51
CA LYS A 201 26.65 -2.08 6.64
C LYS A 201 25.31 -2.59 6.13
N ARG A 202 24.20 -2.23 6.78
CA ARG A 202 22.85 -2.64 6.41
C ARG A 202 22.27 -1.74 5.31
N LYS A 203 23.05 -1.53 4.26
CA LYS A 203 22.57 -0.77 3.08
C LYS A 203 21.43 -1.50 2.40
N PHE A 204 20.50 -0.71 1.88
CA PHE A 204 19.37 -1.23 1.11
C PHE A 204 19.31 -0.60 -0.27
N HIS A 205 18.78 -1.36 -1.22
CA HIS A 205 18.50 -0.94 -2.58
C HIS A 205 17.01 -0.62 -2.74
N VAL A 206 16.67 0.51 -3.30
CA VAL A 206 15.26 0.84 -3.62
C VAL A 206 14.90 0.22 -4.96
N VAL A 207 13.78 -0.49 -5.00
CA VAL A 207 13.21 -1.04 -6.23
C VAL A 207 11.79 -0.52 -6.41
N VAL A 208 11.54 0.07 -7.57
CA VAL A 208 10.22 0.56 -7.99
C VAL A 208 9.86 -0.03 -9.34
N THR A 209 8.59 -0.41 -9.53
CA THR A 209 8.09 -0.90 -10.83
C THR A 209 7.27 0.16 -11.54
N THR A 210 7.49 0.32 -12.85
CA THR A 210 6.74 1.27 -13.67
C THR A 210 6.44 0.69 -15.05
N ASN A 211 5.43 1.25 -15.72
CA ASN A 211 5.26 1.16 -17.16
C ASN A 211 5.74 2.47 -17.84
N LYS A 212 5.66 2.57 -19.16
CA LYS A 212 6.05 3.77 -19.93
C LYS A 212 5.04 4.91 -19.95
N ALA A 213 3.96 4.81 -19.15
CA ALA A 213 2.98 5.88 -19.10
C ALA A 213 3.59 7.17 -18.51
N ILE A 214 3.27 8.30 -19.11
CA ILE A 214 3.68 9.63 -18.65
C ILE A 214 3.34 9.81 -17.16
N TYR A 215 2.18 9.29 -16.76
CA TYR A 215 1.70 9.27 -15.39
C TYR A 215 2.71 8.68 -14.41
N GLN A 216 3.32 7.54 -14.74
CA GLN A 216 4.33 6.93 -13.86
C GLN A 216 5.71 7.54 -14.06
N GLY A 217 6.01 8.03 -15.25
CA GLY A 217 7.30 8.63 -15.57
C GLY A 217 7.62 9.85 -14.70
N TRP A 218 6.69 10.82 -14.61
CA TRP A 218 6.95 12.01 -13.80
C TRP A 218 7.02 11.70 -12.29
N GLN A 219 6.21 10.75 -11.81
CA GLN A 219 6.26 10.32 -10.41
C GLN A 219 7.60 9.64 -10.09
N ALA A 220 8.06 8.75 -10.95
CA ALA A 220 9.36 8.09 -10.78
C ALA A 220 10.53 9.10 -10.79
N ARG A 221 10.46 10.15 -11.63
CA ARG A 221 11.48 11.23 -11.66
C ARG A 221 11.50 12.01 -10.36
N VAL A 222 10.33 12.41 -9.83
CA VAL A 222 10.20 13.08 -8.53
C VAL A 222 10.74 12.20 -7.41
N MET A 223 10.36 10.92 -7.38
CA MET A 223 10.82 9.97 -6.40
C MET A 223 12.35 9.82 -6.43
N TYR A 224 12.94 9.64 -7.62
CA TYR A 224 14.38 9.44 -7.78
C TYR A 224 15.17 10.69 -7.41
N TYR A 225 14.69 11.89 -7.77
CA TYR A 225 15.28 13.16 -7.35
C TYR A 225 15.37 13.25 -5.82
N HIS A 226 14.26 12.98 -5.12
CA HIS A 226 14.24 13.02 -3.66
C HIS A 226 15.02 11.86 -3.02
N PHE A 227 15.07 10.69 -3.65
CA PHE A 227 15.97 9.62 -3.23
C PHE A 227 17.42 10.09 -3.21
N LEU A 228 17.92 10.70 -4.29
CA LEU A 228 19.28 11.22 -4.37
C LEU A 228 19.54 12.31 -3.33
N LYS A 229 18.59 13.22 -3.14
CA LYS A 229 18.66 14.30 -2.14
C LYS A 229 18.80 13.73 -0.72
N GLN A 230 17.95 12.78 -0.35
CA GLN A 230 17.99 12.18 0.99
C GLN A 230 19.20 11.28 1.20
N LYS A 231 19.64 10.57 0.18
CA LYS A 231 20.89 9.80 0.21
C LYS A 231 22.10 10.71 0.44
N ALA A 232 22.16 11.85 -0.25
CA ALA A 232 23.22 12.83 -0.04
C ALA A 232 23.19 13.42 1.39
N ALA A 233 21.98 13.73 1.92
CA ALA A 233 21.80 14.20 3.29
C ALA A 233 22.23 13.16 4.35
N GLN A 234 22.05 11.87 4.07
CA GLN A 234 22.49 10.79 4.96
C GLN A 234 24.01 10.62 5.00
N GLY A 235 24.69 11.06 3.95
CA GLY A 235 26.15 11.00 3.84
C GLY A 235 26.71 9.60 3.53
N PRO A 236 28.07 9.46 3.51
CA PRO A 236 28.74 8.24 3.04
C PRO A 236 28.51 7.01 3.92
N ASN A 237 28.22 7.21 5.20
CA ASN A 237 27.92 6.14 6.15
C ASN A 237 26.42 5.83 6.22
N GLY A 238 25.63 6.41 5.34
CA GLY A 238 24.18 6.16 5.26
C GLY A 238 23.85 4.77 4.74
N GLN A 239 22.60 4.35 5.02
CA GLN A 239 22.09 3.04 4.61
C GLN A 239 21.39 3.07 3.24
N MET A 240 21.13 4.25 2.67
CA MET A 240 20.56 4.38 1.31
C MET A 240 21.62 3.99 0.27
N GLY A 241 21.47 2.82 -0.32
CA GLY A 241 22.36 2.23 -1.31
C GLY A 241 21.97 2.61 -2.75
N GLY A 242 21.68 1.60 -3.57
CA GLY A 242 21.31 1.76 -4.97
C GLY A 242 19.82 2.04 -5.17
N PHE A 243 19.47 2.23 -6.45
CA PHE A 243 18.10 2.40 -6.91
C PHE A 243 17.92 1.69 -8.27
N THR A 244 16.84 0.96 -8.45
CA THR A 244 16.47 0.37 -9.74
C THR A 244 14.99 0.59 -10.02
N ARG A 245 14.72 1.23 -11.15
CA ARG A 245 13.40 1.25 -11.75
C ARG A 245 13.25 0.02 -12.66
N VAL A 246 12.34 -0.87 -12.33
CA VAL A 246 11.99 -2.03 -13.17
C VAL A 246 10.87 -1.60 -14.12
N LEU A 247 11.24 -1.31 -15.35
CA LEU A 247 10.33 -0.88 -16.42
C LEU A 247 9.77 -2.12 -17.12
N HIS A 248 8.52 -2.45 -16.85
CA HIS A 248 7.82 -3.57 -17.51
C HIS A 248 7.08 -3.09 -18.76
N ASP A 249 7.82 -2.46 -19.68
CA ASP A 249 7.32 -1.93 -20.94
C ASP A 249 8.51 -1.65 -21.90
N ASP A 250 8.21 -1.07 -23.09
CA ASP A 250 9.22 -0.49 -23.95
C ASP A 250 9.91 0.72 -23.29
N SER A 251 11.00 1.17 -23.92
CA SER A 251 11.71 2.38 -23.49
C SER A 251 10.77 3.60 -23.44
N ASP A 252 10.94 4.40 -22.38
CA ASP A 252 10.23 5.67 -22.19
C ASP A 252 11.17 6.88 -22.25
N GLY A 253 12.48 6.65 -22.49
CA GLY A 253 13.50 7.70 -22.61
C GLY A 253 14.00 8.25 -21.26
N LEU A 254 13.70 7.60 -20.14
CA LEU A 254 14.17 7.98 -18.81
C LEU A 254 15.32 7.10 -18.31
N GLU A 255 15.79 6.15 -19.12
CA GLU A 255 16.82 5.17 -18.76
C GLU A 255 18.19 5.82 -18.49
N ASP A 256 18.48 6.95 -19.13
CA ASP A 256 19.73 7.71 -18.91
C ASP A 256 19.63 8.58 -17.62
N GLU A 257 18.44 8.90 -17.16
CA GLU A 257 18.20 9.71 -15.95
C GLU A 257 18.04 8.84 -14.70
N ILE A 258 17.29 7.74 -14.81
CA ILE A 258 16.97 6.85 -13.69
C ILE A 258 17.57 5.47 -13.96
N PRO A 259 18.40 4.89 -13.06
CA PRO A 259 18.87 3.52 -13.21
C PRO A 259 17.70 2.57 -13.47
N THR A 260 17.62 2.05 -14.68
CA THR A 260 16.46 1.31 -15.17
C THR A 260 16.86 -0.07 -15.67
N CYS A 261 16.13 -1.09 -15.25
CA CYS A 261 16.14 -2.41 -15.85
C CYS A 261 14.82 -2.64 -16.58
N ARG A 262 14.88 -3.00 -17.87
CA ARG A 262 13.70 -3.33 -18.66
C ARG A 262 13.38 -4.81 -18.56
N VAL A 263 12.11 -5.11 -18.35
CA VAL A 263 11.57 -6.47 -18.25
C VAL A 263 10.33 -6.60 -19.15
N ASP A 264 9.87 -7.82 -19.38
CA ASP A 264 8.67 -8.03 -20.19
C ASP A 264 7.42 -7.57 -19.46
N ARG A 265 6.49 -7.05 -20.21
CA ARG A 265 5.13 -6.80 -19.75
C ARG A 265 4.40 -8.12 -19.58
N LEU A 266 3.50 -8.18 -18.60
CA LEU A 266 2.56 -9.28 -18.48
C LEU A 266 1.60 -9.26 -19.67
N GLU A 267 1.56 -10.34 -20.46
CA GLU A 267 0.76 -10.41 -21.69
C GLU A 267 -0.74 -10.26 -21.42
N ASP A 268 -1.23 -10.91 -20.36
CA ASP A 268 -2.63 -10.83 -19.94
C ASP A 268 -2.75 -10.30 -18.51
N GLU A 269 -3.02 -9.02 -18.41
CA GLU A 269 -3.25 -8.35 -17.12
C GLU A 269 -4.66 -8.63 -16.53
N LEU A 270 -5.48 -9.47 -17.18
CA LEU A 270 -6.84 -9.80 -16.74
C LEU A 270 -7.71 -8.56 -16.43
N GLY A 271 -7.44 -7.45 -17.15
CA GLY A 271 -8.08 -6.15 -16.92
C GLY A 271 -7.65 -5.45 -15.63
N PHE A 272 -6.52 -5.84 -15.03
CA PHE A 272 -5.98 -5.27 -13.80
C PHE A 272 -4.47 -5.01 -13.93
N VAL A 273 -4.12 -3.80 -14.36
CA VAL A 273 -2.75 -3.37 -14.68
C VAL A 273 -1.74 -3.60 -13.55
N VAL A 274 -2.20 -3.62 -12.29
CA VAL A 274 -1.33 -3.80 -11.11
C VAL A 274 -0.73 -5.20 -11.04
N LEU A 275 -1.29 -6.19 -11.76
CA LEU A 275 -0.70 -7.53 -11.87
C LEU A 275 0.71 -7.53 -12.50
N SER A 276 1.04 -6.52 -13.28
CA SER A 276 2.39 -6.36 -13.83
C SER A 276 3.45 -6.14 -12.76
N ARG A 277 3.10 -5.60 -11.57
CA ARG A 277 4.05 -5.38 -10.47
C ARG A 277 4.69 -6.66 -9.96
N PRO A 278 3.96 -7.67 -9.43
CA PRO A 278 4.58 -8.91 -8.96
C PRO A 278 5.32 -9.65 -10.08
N PHE A 279 4.85 -9.55 -11.32
CA PHE A 279 5.51 -10.15 -12.47
C PHE A 279 6.85 -9.45 -12.80
N ALA A 280 6.92 -8.13 -12.66
CA ALA A 280 8.15 -7.36 -12.79
C ALA A 280 9.16 -7.71 -11.68
N PHE A 281 8.72 -7.86 -10.44
CA PHE A 281 9.59 -8.29 -9.33
C PHE A 281 10.12 -9.72 -9.52
N LYS A 282 9.33 -10.64 -10.09
CA LYS A 282 9.83 -11.96 -10.47
C LYS A 282 10.98 -11.85 -11.48
N GLN A 283 10.84 -11.02 -12.50
CA GLN A 283 11.84 -10.84 -13.56
C GLN A 283 13.08 -10.03 -13.10
N LEU A 284 12.98 -9.26 -12.01
CA LEU A 284 14.10 -8.52 -11.43
C LEU A 284 15.32 -9.44 -11.21
N PHE A 285 15.10 -10.62 -10.63
CA PHE A 285 16.18 -11.57 -10.34
C PHE A 285 16.57 -12.44 -11.54
N GLU A 286 15.71 -12.52 -12.55
CA GLU A 286 15.96 -13.31 -13.77
C GLU A 286 16.71 -12.52 -14.85
N LYS A 287 16.47 -11.21 -14.95
CA LYS A 287 16.85 -10.40 -16.11
C LYS A 287 17.65 -9.15 -15.80
N CYS A 288 17.54 -8.63 -14.56
CA CYS A 288 18.23 -7.38 -14.21
C CYS A 288 19.66 -7.62 -13.72
N PRO A 289 20.52 -6.59 -13.79
CA PRO A 289 21.81 -6.64 -13.15
C PRO A 289 21.68 -7.00 -11.66
N PRO A 290 22.60 -7.79 -11.10
CA PRO A 290 22.57 -8.17 -9.69
C PRO A 290 22.56 -6.94 -8.78
N ILE A 291 21.67 -6.94 -7.81
CA ILE A 291 21.67 -5.97 -6.71
C ILE A 291 22.74 -6.37 -5.71
N GLU A 292 23.63 -5.45 -5.37
CA GLU A 292 24.74 -5.72 -4.45
C GLU A 292 24.30 -5.73 -2.98
N GLU A 293 23.33 -4.86 -2.63
CA GLU A 293 22.82 -4.73 -1.27
C GLU A 293 22.06 -5.99 -0.84
N GLU A 294 22.17 -6.31 0.45
CA GLU A 294 21.48 -7.46 1.05
C GLU A 294 19.99 -7.21 1.28
N PHE A 295 19.61 -5.94 1.42
CA PHE A 295 18.24 -5.52 1.72
C PHE A 295 17.63 -4.74 0.56
N ILE A 296 16.34 -4.90 0.35
CA ILE A 296 15.56 -4.19 -0.67
C ILE A 296 14.44 -3.41 0.01
N LEU A 297 14.26 -2.15 -0.39
CA LEU A 297 13.03 -1.39 -0.16
C LEU A 297 12.17 -1.46 -1.41
N MET A 298 11.09 -2.22 -1.35
CA MET A 298 10.06 -2.21 -2.37
C MET A 298 9.22 -0.95 -2.21
N ALA A 299 9.08 -0.17 -3.28
CA ALA A 299 8.41 1.12 -3.25
C ALA A 299 7.52 1.34 -4.48
N GLU A 300 6.69 2.37 -4.42
CA GLU A 300 5.86 2.84 -5.54
C GLU A 300 6.36 4.19 -6.04
N PRO A 301 6.15 4.53 -7.34
CA PRO A 301 6.68 5.76 -7.92
C PRO A 301 6.10 7.04 -7.29
N ASP A 302 4.95 6.95 -6.63
CA ASP A 302 4.30 8.04 -5.91
C ASP A 302 4.68 8.15 -4.43
N HIS A 303 5.85 7.63 -4.07
CA HIS A 303 6.47 7.87 -2.77
C HIS A 303 7.49 9.01 -2.86
N LEU A 304 7.26 10.10 -2.16
CA LEU A 304 8.19 11.22 -2.05
C LEU A 304 8.93 11.13 -0.70
N TYR A 305 10.24 10.93 -0.73
CA TYR A 305 11.06 10.87 0.49
C TYR A 305 11.29 12.26 1.07
N ILE A 306 10.81 12.49 2.28
CA ILE A 306 10.92 13.78 2.98
C ILE A 306 12.06 13.83 4.01
N LYS A 307 12.63 12.67 4.33
CA LYS A 307 13.76 12.51 5.26
C LYS A 307 14.73 11.44 4.75
N PRO A 308 16.00 11.42 5.23
CA PRO A 308 16.89 10.30 5.06
C PRO A 308 16.25 9.01 5.57
N VAL A 309 16.27 7.97 4.75
CA VAL A 309 15.58 6.72 5.02
C VAL A 309 16.53 5.74 5.72
N PRO A 310 16.29 5.32 6.97
CA PRO A 310 17.04 4.24 7.59
C PRO A 310 16.52 2.88 7.12
N ASN A 311 17.32 1.83 7.21
CA ASN A 311 16.84 0.46 7.07
C ASN A 311 16.02 0.08 8.31
N LEU A 312 14.71 -0.06 8.15
CA LEU A 312 13.77 -0.32 9.26
C LEU A 312 13.64 -1.80 9.65
N MET A 313 14.40 -2.68 9.00
CA MET A 313 14.45 -4.09 9.40
C MET A 313 15.24 -4.26 10.70
N ARG A 314 14.81 -5.22 11.52
CA ARG A 314 15.55 -5.71 12.67
C ARG A 314 16.00 -7.14 12.42
N GLY A 315 17.32 -7.35 12.47
CA GLY A 315 17.87 -8.61 12.02
C GLY A 315 17.37 -8.92 10.61
N ASP A 316 16.81 -10.10 10.44
CA ASP A 316 16.31 -10.59 9.15
C ASP A 316 14.77 -10.48 9.00
N VAL A 317 14.09 -9.85 9.95
CA VAL A 317 12.63 -9.71 9.90
C VAL A 317 12.25 -8.56 8.97
N PRO A 318 11.51 -8.81 7.88
CA PRO A 318 11.00 -7.76 7.00
C PRO A 318 10.19 -6.71 7.75
N ALA A 319 10.24 -5.47 7.28
CA ALA A 319 9.49 -4.36 7.84
C ALA A 319 8.52 -3.82 6.79
N ALA A 320 7.23 -3.68 7.13
CA ALA A 320 6.19 -3.26 6.21
C ALA A 320 5.26 -2.22 6.83
N PHE A 321 4.70 -1.36 5.97
CA PHE A 321 3.62 -0.49 6.37
C PHE A 321 2.32 -1.30 6.54
N PRO A 322 1.61 -1.16 7.68
CA PRO A 322 0.33 -1.83 7.88
C PRO A 322 -0.81 -1.10 7.16
N PHE A 323 -1.70 -1.87 6.50
CA PHE A 323 -2.88 -1.32 5.85
C PHE A 323 -4.15 -1.81 6.54
N PHE A 324 -4.90 -0.91 7.16
CA PHE A 324 -6.12 -1.20 7.91
C PHE A 324 -7.23 -1.88 7.10
N TYR A 325 -7.18 -1.74 5.76
CA TYR A 325 -8.16 -2.32 4.84
C TYR A 325 -7.76 -3.70 4.30
N ILE A 326 -6.57 -4.20 4.62
CA ILE A 326 -6.17 -5.58 4.33
C ILE A 326 -6.61 -6.46 5.50
N ARG A 327 -7.74 -7.16 5.34
CA ARG A 327 -8.45 -7.87 6.41
C ARG A 327 -8.77 -9.32 6.03
N PRO A 328 -7.79 -10.23 6.09
CA PRO A 328 -8.01 -11.64 5.72
C PRO A 328 -9.12 -12.32 6.52
N LEU A 329 -9.29 -11.94 7.80
CA LEU A 329 -10.34 -12.49 8.68
C LEU A 329 -11.77 -12.20 8.21
N GLU A 330 -12.01 -11.18 7.40
CA GLU A 330 -13.36 -10.88 6.89
C GLU A 330 -13.81 -11.87 5.79
N ARG A 331 -12.87 -12.56 5.17
CA ARG A 331 -13.16 -13.53 4.09
C ARG A 331 -12.36 -14.83 4.26
N PRO A 332 -12.61 -15.57 5.36
CA PRO A 332 -11.95 -16.85 5.63
C PRO A 332 -12.23 -17.89 4.54
N ASP A 333 -13.39 -17.81 3.92
CA ASP A 333 -13.80 -18.64 2.79
C ASP A 333 -12.86 -18.51 1.58
N ILE A 334 -12.46 -17.27 1.23
CA ILE A 334 -11.49 -17.01 0.16
C ILE A 334 -10.10 -17.46 0.60
N VAL A 335 -9.65 -17.02 1.78
CA VAL A 335 -8.32 -17.37 2.29
C VAL A 335 -8.05 -18.86 2.26
N LYS A 336 -9.01 -19.71 2.70
CA LYS A 336 -8.88 -21.16 2.71
C LYS A 336 -8.76 -21.79 1.32
N ARG A 337 -9.33 -21.16 0.29
CA ARG A 337 -9.16 -21.64 -1.10
C ARG A 337 -7.73 -21.47 -1.60
N PHE A 338 -7.05 -20.40 -1.18
CA PHE A 338 -5.69 -20.07 -1.63
C PHE A 338 -4.60 -20.56 -0.67
N LEU A 339 -4.97 -20.84 0.58
CA LEU A 339 -4.10 -21.44 1.59
C LEU A 339 -4.74 -22.74 2.12
N PRO A 340 -4.77 -23.83 1.32
CA PRO A 340 -5.38 -25.08 1.74
C PRO A 340 -4.75 -25.62 3.02
N GLY A 341 -5.57 -25.98 4.00
CA GLY A 341 -5.14 -26.51 5.29
C GLY A 341 -4.88 -25.47 6.36
N ILE A 342 -5.02 -24.15 6.07
CA ILE A 342 -5.00 -23.13 7.11
C ILE A 342 -6.20 -23.29 8.04
N LYS A 343 -5.98 -23.21 9.33
CA LYS A 343 -7.03 -23.25 10.34
C LYS A 343 -7.63 -21.86 10.56
N ASP A 344 -8.85 -21.79 11.08
CA ASP A 344 -9.54 -20.52 11.32
C ASP A 344 -8.77 -19.60 12.27
N GLU A 345 -8.19 -20.17 13.33
CA GLU A 345 -7.35 -19.45 14.27
C GLU A 345 -6.03 -18.93 13.70
N GLU A 346 -5.56 -19.51 12.58
CA GLU A 346 -4.32 -19.12 11.91
C GLU A 346 -4.54 -17.99 10.88
N ILE A 347 -5.77 -17.76 10.41
CA ILE A 347 -6.08 -16.70 9.45
C ILE A 347 -5.75 -15.31 10.02
N GLY A 348 -5.97 -15.12 11.34
CA GLY A 348 -5.56 -13.93 12.05
C GLY A 348 -4.05 -13.70 12.12
N ASP A 349 -3.26 -14.71 11.77
CA ASP A 349 -1.80 -14.60 11.70
C ASP A 349 -1.30 -14.09 10.34
N ILE A 350 -2.14 -13.89 9.35
CA ILE A 350 -1.76 -13.29 8.08
C ILE A 350 -1.55 -11.80 8.30
N ASP A 351 -0.36 -11.31 7.95
CA ASP A 351 0.00 -9.91 8.15
C ASP A 351 -0.92 -8.97 7.32
N THR A 352 -1.39 -7.87 7.92
CA THR A 352 -2.30 -6.89 7.29
C THR A 352 -1.51 -5.84 6.51
N ILE A 353 -0.80 -6.28 5.48
CA ILE A 353 0.15 -5.50 4.70
C ILE A 353 -0.10 -5.58 3.21
N GLY A 354 0.54 -4.69 2.45
CA GLY A 354 0.68 -4.77 1.00
C GLY A 354 2.14 -5.02 0.61
N SER A 355 2.42 -4.87 -0.68
CA SER A 355 3.74 -5.05 -1.26
C SER A 355 4.65 -3.81 -1.15
N SER A 356 4.11 -2.65 -0.72
CA SER A 356 4.83 -1.37 -0.72
C SER A 356 4.24 -0.37 0.30
N PRO A 357 5.09 0.32 1.09
CA PRO A 357 6.52 0.10 1.22
C PRO A 357 6.85 -1.11 2.09
N VAL A 358 7.85 -1.87 1.66
CA VAL A 358 8.35 -3.04 2.39
C VAL A 358 9.86 -3.10 2.32
N PHE A 359 10.53 -3.19 3.48
CA PHE A 359 11.92 -3.64 3.56
C PHE A 359 11.96 -5.15 3.70
N ILE A 360 12.77 -5.81 2.90
CA ILE A 360 12.90 -7.27 2.87
C ILE A 360 14.35 -7.66 2.49
N ARG A 361 14.80 -8.81 2.96
CA ARG A 361 16.06 -9.38 2.45
C ARG A 361 15.91 -9.75 0.97
N LYS A 362 16.97 -9.51 0.22
CA LYS A 362 17.03 -9.86 -1.21
C LYS A 362 16.64 -11.32 -1.47
N ASP A 363 17.23 -12.25 -0.70
CA ASP A 363 16.99 -13.68 -0.88
C ASP A 363 15.54 -14.09 -0.55
N ASP A 364 14.91 -13.39 0.42
CA ASP A 364 13.51 -13.61 0.75
C ASP A 364 12.59 -13.09 -0.36
N LEU A 365 12.91 -11.94 -0.94
CA LEU A 365 12.14 -11.40 -2.07
C LEU A 365 12.30 -12.28 -3.32
N GLU A 366 13.50 -12.77 -3.61
CA GLU A 366 13.76 -13.66 -4.75
C GLU A 366 12.89 -14.92 -4.70
N ARG A 367 12.72 -15.53 -3.52
CA ARG A 367 11.82 -16.68 -3.36
C ARG A 367 10.35 -16.32 -3.27
N LEU A 368 10.02 -15.11 -2.81
CA LEU A 368 8.63 -14.63 -2.66
C LEU A 368 8.02 -14.15 -3.97
N ALA A 369 8.79 -13.46 -4.82
CA ALA A 369 8.26 -12.81 -6.01
C ALA A 369 7.54 -13.77 -6.99
N PRO A 370 8.03 -15.00 -7.28
CA PRO A 370 7.29 -15.97 -8.09
C PRO A 370 5.96 -16.38 -7.45
N GLU A 371 5.96 -16.67 -6.16
CA GLU A 371 4.75 -17.08 -5.43
C GLU A 371 3.71 -15.95 -5.37
N TRP A 372 4.16 -14.72 -5.15
CA TRP A 372 3.32 -13.54 -5.16
C TRP A 372 2.69 -13.30 -6.54
N ALA A 373 3.47 -13.45 -7.63
CA ALA A 373 2.95 -13.31 -8.99
C ALA A 373 1.87 -14.37 -9.29
N GLU A 374 2.13 -15.64 -8.96
CA GLU A 374 1.17 -16.75 -9.13
C GLU A 374 -0.10 -16.53 -8.27
N MET A 375 0.07 -16.16 -7.01
CA MET A 375 -1.04 -15.89 -6.08
C MET A 375 -1.92 -14.74 -6.59
N SER A 376 -1.31 -13.63 -7.03
CA SER A 376 -2.05 -12.46 -7.52
C SER A 376 -2.87 -12.78 -8.77
N VAL A 377 -2.31 -13.55 -9.72
CA VAL A 377 -3.03 -14.00 -10.91
C VAL A 377 -4.17 -14.96 -10.53
N ALA A 378 -3.93 -15.88 -9.61
CA ALA A 378 -4.95 -16.84 -9.15
C ALA A 378 -6.12 -16.12 -8.48
N LEU A 379 -5.84 -15.14 -7.62
CA LEU A 379 -6.84 -14.30 -6.97
C LEU A 379 -7.64 -13.47 -7.97
N GLN A 380 -6.99 -12.88 -8.97
CA GLN A 380 -7.67 -12.08 -10.01
C GLN A 380 -8.59 -12.92 -10.90
N LYS A 381 -8.32 -14.22 -11.07
CA LYS A 381 -9.19 -15.18 -11.77
C LYS A 381 -10.37 -15.64 -10.92
N ASP A 382 -10.30 -15.59 -9.60
CA ASP A 382 -11.38 -15.96 -8.70
C ASP A 382 -12.40 -14.82 -8.59
N SER A 383 -13.65 -15.06 -9.03
CA SER A 383 -14.70 -14.05 -9.08
C SER A 383 -15.07 -13.48 -7.70
N GLU A 384 -15.02 -14.32 -6.65
CA GLU A 384 -15.34 -13.90 -5.29
C GLU A 384 -14.20 -13.08 -4.67
N ALA A 385 -12.94 -13.46 -4.89
CA ALA A 385 -11.78 -12.67 -4.48
C ALA A 385 -11.78 -11.31 -5.18
N LYS A 386 -12.01 -11.31 -6.52
CA LYS A 386 -12.10 -10.07 -7.31
C LYS A 386 -13.22 -9.16 -6.81
N LYS A 387 -14.39 -9.71 -6.48
CA LYS A 387 -15.51 -8.95 -5.93
C LYS A 387 -15.23 -8.41 -4.53
N ALA A 388 -14.58 -9.21 -3.68
CA ALA A 388 -14.33 -8.88 -2.28
C ALA A 388 -13.20 -7.86 -2.13
N TRP A 389 -12.11 -8.00 -2.89
CA TRP A 389 -10.86 -7.27 -2.69
C TRP A 389 -10.54 -6.24 -3.77
N GLY A 390 -11.20 -6.33 -4.94
CA GLY A 390 -11.17 -5.30 -5.99
C GLY A 390 -9.76 -4.80 -6.30
N TRP A 391 -9.55 -3.48 -6.14
CA TRP A 391 -8.28 -2.82 -6.48
C TRP A 391 -7.09 -3.25 -5.62
N VAL A 392 -7.31 -3.80 -4.44
CA VAL A 392 -6.22 -4.21 -3.52
C VAL A 392 -5.90 -5.70 -3.58
N ILE A 393 -6.43 -6.42 -4.57
CA ILE A 393 -6.27 -7.88 -4.72
C ILE A 393 -4.80 -8.32 -4.82
N GLU A 394 -3.96 -7.51 -5.45
CA GLU A 394 -2.51 -7.75 -5.56
C GLU A 394 -1.82 -7.66 -4.19
N MET A 395 -2.27 -6.75 -3.32
CA MET A 395 -1.78 -6.63 -1.94
C MET A 395 -2.13 -7.86 -1.11
N TYR A 396 -3.35 -8.39 -1.27
CA TYR A 396 -3.71 -9.69 -0.68
C TYR A 396 -2.84 -10.82 -1.25
N GLY A 397 -2.52 -10.79 -2.54
CA GLY A 397 -1.58 -11.71 -3.16
C GLY A 397 -0.24 -11.74 -2.45
N TYR A 398 0.32 -10.56 -2.14
CA TYR A 398 1.56 -10.42 -1.37
C TYR A 398 1.43 -10.98 0.05
N ALA A 399 0.37 -10.60 0.79
CA ALA A 399 0.16 -11.04 2.17
C ALA A 399 -0.02 -12.56 2.28
N LEU A 400 -0.82 -13.17 1.39
CA LEU A 400 -1.05 -14.61 1.37
C LEU A 400 0.20 -15.40 0.93
N ALA A 401 0.94 -14.91 -0.07
CA ALA A 401 2.20 -15.51 -0.51
C ALA A 401 3.26 -15.46 0.60
N SER A 402 3.37 -14.32 1.28
CA SER A 402 4.28 -14.16 2.44
C SER A 402 3.94 -15.15 3.54
N TYR A 403 2.66 -15.26 3.91
CA TYR A 403 2.20 -16.22 4.90
C TYR A 403 2.55 -17.66 4.50
N LYS A 404 2.25 -18.05 3.26
CA LYS A 404 2.53 -19.38 2.70
C LYS A 404 4.02 -19.76 2.78
N LEU A 405 4.91 -18.79 2.60
CA LEU A 405 6.35 -18.98 2.68
C LEU A 405 6.94 -18.79 4.08
N GLY A 406 6.10 -18.50 5.08
CA GLY A 406 6.52 -18.27 6.47
C GLY A 406 7.27 -16.96 6.66
N ILE A 407 7.14 -15.99 5.73
CA ILE A 407 7.70 -14.66 5.84
C ILE A 407 6.75 -13.81 6.66
N ARG A 408 7.26 -13.21 7.74
CA ARG A 408 6.50 -12.36 8.66
C ARG A 408 7.12 -10.98 8.69
N HIS A 409 6.30 -9.95 8.88
CA HIS A 409 6.72 -8.57 8.82
C HIS A 409 6.53 -7.86 10.15
N ASP A 410 7.49 -7.02 10.52
CA ASP A 410 7.31 -6.03 11.56
C ASP A 410 6.58 -4.81 10.99
N TYR A 411 5.58 -4.30 11.73
CA TYR A 411 4.84 -3.13 11.28
C TYR A 411 5.62 -1.84 11.56
N ARG A 412 5.71 -0.99 10.54
CA ARG A 412 6.40 0.31 10.57
C ARG A 412 5.49 1.42 10.03
N PRO A 413 4.54 1.93 10.84
CA PRO A 413 3.63 2.99 10.40
C PRO A 413 4.34 4.27 9.94
N GLN A 414 5.56 4.54 10.44
CA GLN A 414 6.35 5.70 10.04
C GLN A 414 6.91 5.65 8.63
N MET A 415 6.80 4.53 7.91
CA MET A 415 7.34 4.40 6.56
C MET A 415 6.73 5.38 5.59
N GLN A 416 5.43 5.63 5.68
CA GLN A 416 4.73 6.56 4.79
C GLN A 416 3.59 7.30 5.48
N ALA A 417 3.41 8.55 5.11
CA ALA A 417 2.21 9.33 5.37
C ALA A 417 1.25 9.31 4.19
N GLN A 418 -0.04 9.39 4.44
CA GLN A 418 -1.08 9.46 3.41
C GLN A 418 -1.92 10.73 3.56
N PRO A 419 -1.46 11.88 3.02
CA PRO A 419 -2.28 13.08 3.03
C PRO A 419 -3.54 12.89 2.16
N PRO A 420 -4.65 13.57 2.44
CA PRO A 420 -4.78 14.65 3.44
C PRO A 420 -5.02 14.17 4.88
N TRP A 421 -5.06 12.85 5.13
CA TRP A 421 -5.42 12.27 6.43
C TRP A 421 -4.33 12.47 7.47
N ASP A 422 -3.07 12.16 7.09
CA ASP A 422 -1.91 12.52 7.88
C ASP A 422 -1.54 13.99 7.62
N LYS A 423 -1.06 14.70 8.68
CA LYS A 423 -0.81 16.14 8.60
C LYS A 423 0.62 16.54 8.94
N SER A 424 1.29 15.84 9.87
CA SER A 424 2.62 16.22 10.36
C SER A 424 3.73 15.48 9.65
N VAL A 425 4.78 16.22 9.24
CA VAL A 425 6.00 15.67 8.63
C VAL A 425 6.90 14.94 9.64
N GLU A 426 6.71 15.14 10.94
CA GLU A 426 7.66 14.68 11.96
C GLU A 426 7.74 13.16 12.08
N LYS A 427 6.60 12.50 11.96
CA LYS A 427 6.48 11.06 12.20
C LYS A 427 6.90 10.18 11.02
N PHE A 428 6.93 10.71 9.80
CA PHE A 428 7.01 9.92 8.58
C PHE A 428 8.31 10.14 7.81
N ILE A 429 8.69 9.12 7.03
CA ILE A 429 9.89 9.11 6.19
C ILE A 429 9.55 9.51 4.76
N SER A 430 8.38 9.11 4.28
CA SER A 430 7.90 9.42 2.94
C SER A 430 6.45 9.87 2.94
N VAL A 431 6.05 10.53 1.87
CA VAL A 431 4.66 10.88 1.57
C VAL A 431 4.19 10.02 0.41
N HIS A 432 3.12 9.26 0.61
CA HIS A 432 2.44 8.51 -0.44
C HIS A 432 1.22 9.32 -0.92
N PHE A 433 1.35 9.98 -2.06
CA PHE A 433 0.31 10.87 -2.57
C PHE A 433 -0.75 10.13 -3.42
N THR A 434 -1.38 9.12 -2.78
CA THR A 434 -2.42 8.29 -3.39
C THR A 434 -3.70 9.05 -3.68
N TYR A 435 -4.08 9.95 -2.77
CA TYR A 435 -5.38 10.64 -2.79
C TYR A 435 -5.28 12.05 -3.38
N GLY A 436 -6.42 12.56 -3.88
CA GLY A 436 -6.56 13.97 -4.16
C GLY A 436 -6.63 14.78 -2.85
N MET A 437 -6.01 15.94 -2.86
CA MET A 437 -5.98 16.89 -1.75
C MET A 437 -6.78 18.12 -2.17
N ASP A 438 -7.94 18.27 -1.60
CA ASP A 438 -8.94 19.27 -1.98
C ASP A 438 -9.24 20.19 -0.81
N TYR A 439 -9.11 21.52 -1.02
CA TYR A 439 -9.29 22.54 0.01
C TYR A 439 -10.01 23.76 -0.55
N LYS A 440 -10.72 24.50 0.32
CA LYS A 440 -11.13 25.87 0.03
C LYS A 440 -9.92 26.81 0.11
N LEU A 441 -10.04 28.03 -0.42
CA LEU A 441 -8.98 29.03 -0.34
C LEU A 441 -8.69 29.51 1.09
N ASP A 442 -9.60 29.29 2.03
CA ASP A 442 -9.37 29.55 3.46
C ASP A 442 -8.63 28.40 4.20
N GLY A 443 -8.27 27.33 3.47
CA GLY A 443 -7.59 26.16 4.03
C GLY A 443 -8.51 25.09 4.59
N THR A 444 -9.82 25.24 4.52
CA THR A 444 -10.77 24.22 4.95
C THR A 444 -10.73 23.02 4.00
N PRO A 445 -10.52 21.77 4.48
CA PRO A 445 -10.55 20.59 3.63
C PRO A 445 -11.97 20.31 3.09
N THR A 446 -12.06 19.81 1.86
CA THR A 446 -13.33 19.47 1.19
C THR A 446 -13.37 18.00 0.78
N PRO A 447 -13.34 17.04 1.74
CA PRO A 447 -13.27 15.61 1.45
C PRO A 447 -14.47 15.15 0.61
N GLY A 448 -14.17 14.42 -0.48
CA GLY A 448 -15.20 13.89 -1.39
C GLY A 448 -15.79 14.91 -2.38
N THR A 449 -15.38 16.18 -2.32
CA THR A 449 -15.78 17.22 -3.27
C THR A 449 -14.56 17.96 -3.79
N ARG A 450 -14.60 18.40 -5.06
CA ARG A 450 -13.49 19.17 -5.65
C ARG A 450 -13.35 20.51 -4.91
N GLY A 451 -12.13 20.77 -4.42
CA GLY A 451 -11.77 22.02 -3.76
C GLY A 451 -11.52 23.17 -4.75
N GLU A 452 -11.47 24.40 -4.22
CA GLU A 452 -11.02 25.60 -4.94
C GLU A 452 -9.52 25.53 -5.21
N TRP A 453 -8.76 24.97 -4.28
CA TRP A 453 -7.37 24.52 -4.47
C TRP A 453 -7.33 22.99 -4.46
N ARG A 454 -6.55 22.43 -5.39
CA ARG A 454 -6.43 20.98 -5.52
C ARG A 454 -5.06 20.56 -6.00
N PHE A 455 -4.54 19.47 -5.40
CA PHE A 455 -3.52 18.63 -6.00
C PHE A 455 -3.99 17.19 -6.05
N ASP A 456 -4.02 16.62 -7.25
CA ASP A 456 -4.33 15.22 -7.48
C ASP A 456 -3.46 14.70 -8.63
N LYS A 457 -2.60 13.71 -8.35
CA LYS A 457 -1.72 13.12 -9.36
C LYS A 457 -2.45 12.63 -10.61
N ARG A 458 -3.72 12.22 -10.47
CA ARG A 458 -4.55 11.74 -11.60
C ARG A 458 -4.90 12.82 -12.60
N SER A 459 -4.82 14.07 -12.22
CA SER A 459 -4.97 15.21 -13.14
C SER A 459 -3.82 15.28 -14.16
N TYR A 460 -2.71 14.61 -13.90
CA TYR A 460 -1.49 14.61 -14.72
C TYR A 460 -1.21 13.25 -15.36
N SER A 461 -2.26 12.57 -15.83
CA SER A 461 -2.14 11.24 -16.46
C SER A 461 -1.47 11.27 -17.83
N ASN A 462 -1.59 12.38 -18.58
CA ASN A 462 -1.10 12.52 -19.94
C ASN A 462 -0.07 13.65 -20.12
N ALA A 463 0.27 14.36 -19.07
CA ALA A 463 1.26 15.44 -19.07
C ALA A 463 1.98 15.49 -17.72
N TYR A 464 3.15 16.11 -17.69
CA TYR A 464 3.83 16.40 -16.43
C TYR A 464 3.14 17.57 -15.71
N PRO A 465 3.09 17.59 -14.37
CA PRO A 465 2.49 18.70 -13.66
C PRO A 465 3.25 20.01 -13.95
N PRO A 466 2.53 21.12 -14.24
CA PRO A 466 3.11 22.44 -14.25
C PRO A 466 3.56 22.85 -12.84
N LYS A 467 4.02 24.08 -12.63
CA LYS A 467 4.24 24.56 -11.26
C LYS A 467 2.91 24.54 -10.50
N ILE A 468 2.87 23.72 -9.46
CA ILE A 468 1.69 23.58 -8.62
C ILE A 468 1.59 24.84 -7.75
N PRO A 469 0.43 25.52 -7.70
CA PRO A 469 0.22 26.66 -6.82
C PRO A 469 0.45 26.27 -5.35
N PRO A 470 0.98 27.15 -4.52
CA PRO A 470 1.12 26.87 -3.10
C PRO A 470 -0.26 26.54 -2.49
N PRO A 471 -0.30 25.61 -1.52
CA PRO A 471 -1.53 25.38 -0.77
C PRO A 471 -2.00 26.64 -0.04
N PRO A 472 -3.32 26.78 0.25
CA PRO A 472 -3.87 27.93 0.97
C PRO A 472 -3.18 28.17 2.31
N ASP A 473 -2.97 29.44 2.68
CA ASP A 473 -2.24 29.83 3.90
C ASP A 473 -2.91 29.27 5.18
N GLY A 474 -4.24 29.21 5.22
CA GLY A 474 -5.01 28.68 6.36
C GLY A 474 -5.02 27.16 6.48
N MET A 475 -4.39 26.45 5.55
CA MET A 475 -4.38 24.97 5.57
C MET A 475 -3.51 24.44 6.71
N ASP A 476 -4.11 23.61 7.59
CA ASP A 476 -3.43 22.90 8.67
C ASP A 476 -2.98 21.50 8.20
N ASN A 477 -2.00 21.46 7.28
CA ASN A 477 -1.41 20.20 6.81
C ASN A 477 -0.01 20.42 6.22
N ASP A 478 1.02 20.16 7.03
CA ASP A 478 2.42 20.32 6.63
C ASP A 478 2.86 19.29 5.59
N LEU A 479 2.25 18.11 5.58
CA LEU A 479 2.56 17.06 4.60
C LEU A 479 2.12 17.45 3.19
N VAL A 480 0.95 18.09 3.04
CA VAL A 480 0.51 18.59 1.74
C VAL A 480 1.44 19.70 1.25
N ARG A 481 1.90 20.60 2.16
CA ARG A 481 2.91 21.63 1.81
C ARG A 481 4.21 20.99 1.36
N ALA A 482 4.76 20.07 2.15
CA ALA A 482 6.00 19.36 1.83
C ALA A 482 5.92 18.58 0.51
N LEU A 483 4.76 17.98 0.21
CA LEU A 483 4.53 17.29 -1.05
C LEU A 483 4.55 18.26 -2.25
N VAL A 484 3.80 19.36 -2.17
CA VAL A 484 3.73 20.36 -3.25
C VAL A 484 5.10 20.99 -3.48
N ASP A 485 5.78 21.37 -2.41
CA ASP A 485 7.13 21.93 -2.47
C ASP A 485 8.11 20.92 -3.08
N GLY A 486 8.03 19.64 -2.69
CA GLY A 486 8.88 18.59 -3.22
C GLY A 486 8.65 18.32 -4.72
N VAL A 487 7.40 18.30 -5.18
CA VAL A 487 7.09 18.16 -6.61
C VAL A 487 7.59 19.37 -7.40
N ASN A 488 7.37 20.60 -6.90
CA ASN A 488 7.85 21.83 -7.52
C ASN A 488 9.38 21.91 -7.55
N GLU A 489 10.05 21.52 -6.46
CA GLU A 489 11.51 21.43 -6.38
C GLU A 489 12.10 20.48 -7.43
N ALA A 490 11.54 19.27 -7.54
CA ALA A 490 11.95 18.32 -8.56
C ALA A 490 11.74 18.87 -9.98
N ARG A 491 10.58 19.50 -10.23
CA ARG A 491 10.27 20.16 -11.50
C ARG A 491 11.30 21.22 -11.88
N GLU A 492 11.74 22.03 -10.92
CA GLU A 492 12.68 23.16 -11.16
C GLU A 492 14.13 22.66 -11.38
N ASN A 493 14.49 21.48 -10.86
CA ASN A 493 15.85 20.97 -10.91
C ASN A 493 16.06 19.83 -11.90
N LEU A 494 14.99 19.15 -12.36
CA LEU A 494 15.11 18.08 -13.33
C LEU A 494 15.16 18.60 -14.77
N PRO A 495 16.04 18.05 -15.62
CA PRO A 495 16.16 18.49 -17.00
C PRO A 495 14.90 18.19 -17.81
N ASP A 496 14.67 18.97 -18.84
CA ASP A 496 13.64 18.68 -19.86
C ASP A 496 12.21 18.46 -19.35
N TRP A 497 11.90 18.87 -18.13
CA TRP A 497 10.55 18.73 -17.57
C TRP A 497 9.47 19.29 -18.50
N GLY A 498 9.72 20.48 -19.10
CA GLY A 498 8.82 21.14 -20.03
C GLY A 498 8.62 20.46 -21.37
N LYS A 499 9.47 19.49 -21.78
CA LYS A 499 9.23 18.72 -23.02
C LYS A 499 7.95 17.90 -22.94
N TRP A 500 7.47 17.58 -21.73
CA TRP A 500 6.29 16.80 -21.45
C TRP A 500 5.06 17.64 -21.12
N ASP A 501 5.23 18.99 -20.98
CA ASP A 501 4.16 19.94 -20.69
C ASP A 501 3.23 20.22 -21.88
N ASN A 502 3.68 19.99 -23.12
CA ASN A 502 2.95 20.36 -24.36
C ASN A 502 1.81 19.41 -24.73
N ARG A 503 1.43 18.47 -23.85
CA ARG A 503 0.30 17.60 -24.06
C ARG A 503 -0.87 18.14 -23.27
N THR A 504 -1.97 18.42 -23.98
CA THR A 504 -3.19 19.02 -23.44
C THR A 504 -3.54 18.47 -22.06
N VAL A 505 -3.38 19.26 -21.03
CA VAL A 505 -3.86 18.93 -19.69
C VAL A 505 -5.37 18.87 -19.74
N ILE A 506 -5.94 17.67 -19.52
CA ILE A 506 -7.40 17.52 -19.43
C ILE A 506 -7.80 18.02 -18.05
N GLY A 507 -8.15 19.28 -17.97
CA GLY A 507 -8.60 19.94 -16.77
C GLY A 507 -7.89 21.27 -16.56
N GLU A 508 -8.48 22.34 -17.05
CA GLU A 508 -8.07 23.70 -16.72
C GLU A 508 -8.16 23.92 -15.21
N PHE A 509 -7.07 24.43 -14.65
CA PHE A 509 -7.07 25.01 -13.32
C PHE A 509 -7.81 26.36 -13.41
N HIS A 510 -9.03 26.40 -12.93
CA HIS A 510 -9.76 27.63 -12.57
C HIS A 510 -10.13 27.56 -11.09
#